data_be214133b8e521bedcd5b34e6cc1af9f
#
_entry.id   be214133b8e521bedcd5b34e6cc1af9f
#
_cell.length_a   1.000
_cell.length_b   1.000
_cell.length_c   1.000
_cell.angle_alpha   90.00
_cell.angle_beta   90.00
_cell.angle_gamma   90.00
#
_symmetry.space_group_name_H-M   'P 1'
#
loop_
_entity.id
_entity.type
_entity.pdbx_description
1 polymer ?
#
loop_
_entity_poly.entity_id
_entity_poly.type
_entity_poly.pdbx_seq_one_letter_code
_entity_poly.pdbx_strand_id
1 'polypeptide(L)'
;SQQVGGDDGASVSSVAPLTDEAKAAGKRKFGAKATHDQALAAYWTADRMRAAKPVEETKAFKQAAKKYAAEQEKKIKAGKKPVTNDGPVRSVEGTESSVFGGPTTAAYNPNLPYYSPTAYTNGKVFFTRGGSSFVCSGSIINTEGKNSVWTAGHCVHGGQGSVWHSNWTFVPAFDDDLANPRPYGTWSARFLSSRTAWTNSSDFSQDIGVATMNTRNGWRIADYFGGQGITVNRGKNVYEYAFGYPAETPFDGGNLMRCQGSTSPEWDYWFSWSQTLKIGCDMTRGSSGGPWLYNYNGNWGYLNGVNSRIDRISGPTIMLSPYFDDDAWSLYNHTRYN
;
A
#
# COMPACT_ATOMS: atom_id res chain seq x y z
N SER A 1 1.15 23.43 9.57
CA SER A 1 1.75 22.93 8.33
C SER A 1 3.19 23.42 8.23
N GLN A 2 4.14 22.62 8.68
CA GLN A 2 5.54 22.83 8.32
C GLN A 2 5.89 21.76 7.28
N GLN A 3 5.97 22.18 6.02
CA GLN A 3 6.74 21.48 5.01
C GLN A 3 8.22 21.57 5.39
N VAL A 4 8.81 20.46 5.79
CA VAL A 4 10.25 20.34 5.97
C VAL A 4 10.69 19.11 5.19
N GLY A 5 11.24 19.35 4.04
CA GLY A 5 11.84 18.36 3.15
C GLY A 5 11.66 18.82 1.72
N GLY A 6 12.72 18.80 0.90
CA GLY A 6 12.71 19.29 -0.48
C GLY A 6 11.57 18.68 -1.29
N ASP A 7 10.48 19.41 -1.35
CA ASP A 7 9.34 19.09 -2.19
C ASP A 7 9.72 19.46 -3.63
N ASP A 8 9.92 18.46 -4.47
CA ASP A 8 10.17 18.67 -5.90
C ASP A 8 8.88 19.03 -6.67
N GLY A 9 7.75 19.27 -5.96
CA GLY A 9 6.43 19.51 -6.53
C GLY A 9 5.82 18.30 -7.21
N ALA A 10 6.49 17.15 -7.17
CA ALA A 10 6.07 15.91 -7.81
C ALA A 10 5.31 14.95 -6.87
N SER A 11 5.21 15.31 -5.59
CA SER A 11 4.40 14.62 -4.57
C SER A 11 3.35 15.57 -3.99
N VAL A 12 2.21 15.02 -3.60
CA VAL A 12 1.08 15.81 -3.08
C VAL A 12 0.42 15.07 -1.92
N SER A 13 -0.04 15.83 -0.94
CA SER A 13 -0.76 15.34 0.24
C SER A 13 -2.09 16.05 0.42
N SER A 14 -3.03 15.35 1.02
CA SER A 14 -4.29 15.90 1.49
C SER A 14 -4.60 15.40 2.90
N VAL A 15 -5.32 16.20 3.67
CA VAL A 15 -5.96 15.71 4.89
C VAL A 15 -6.86 14.54 4.49
N ALA A 16 -6.76 13.42 5.21
CA ALA A 16 -7.58 12.25 4.93
C ALA A 16 -9.07 12.57 5.14
N PRO A 17 -9.91 12.47 4.11
CA PRO A 17 -11.32 12.83 4.22
C PRO A 17 -12.08 11.88 5.14
N LEU A 18 -12.98 12.42 5.96
CA LEU A 18 -13.92 11.67 6.78
C LEU A 18 -15.34 12.05 6.36
N THR A 19 -16.14 11.07 5.96
CA THR A 19 -17.52 11.31 5.55
C THR A 19 -18.41 11.72 6.74
N ASP A 20 -19.48 12.45 6.48
CA ASP A 20 -20.42 12.83 7.52
C ASP A 20 -21.08 11.61 8.15
N GLU A 21 -21.27 10.53 7.38
CA GLU A 21 -21.78 9.26 7.90
C GLU A 21 -20.82 8.66 8.93
N ALA A 22 -19.52 8.65 8.68
CA ALA A 22 -18.53 8.16 9.63
C ALA A 22 -18.46 9.04 10.89
N LYS A 23 -18.50 10.37 10.74
CA LYS A 23 -18.58 11.30 11.87
C LYS A 23 -19.82 11.04 12.71
N ALA A 24 -20.97 10.85 12.07
CA ALA A 24 -22.23 10.55 12.75
C ALA A 24 -22.19 9.21 13.47
N ALA A 25 -21.58 8.17 12.88
CA ALA A 25 -21.40 6.87 13.53
C ALA A 25 -20.55 6.99 14.80
N GLY A 26 -19.44 7.73 14.73
CA GLY A 26 -18.60 8.02 15.90
C GLY A 26 -19.35 8.76 16.99
N LYS A 27 -20.08 9.81 16.61
CA LYS A 27 -20.87 10.60 17.55
C LYS A 27 -21.96 9.76 18.26
N ARG A 28 -22.65 8.90 17.53
CA ARG A 28 -23.66 8.02 18.12
C ARG A 28 -23.07 7.04 19.14
N LYS A 29 -21.90 6.47 18.85
CA LYS A 29 -21.29 5.41 19.67
C LYS A 29 -20.43 5.94 20.81
N PHE A 30 -19.71 7.05 20.59
CA PHE A 30 -18.69 7.56 21.51
C PHE A 30 -18.93 9.01 21.97
N GLY A 31 -20.03 9.65 21.52
CA GLY A 31 -20.39 11.02 21.89
C GLY A 31 -19.73 12.09 20.99
N ALA A 32 -20.02 13.36 21.29
CA ALA A 32 -19.65 14.50 20.44
C ALA A 32 -18.15 14.70 20.26
N LYS A 33 -17.31 14.16 21.16
CA LYS A 33 -15.85 14.26 21.14
C LYS A 33 -15.17 13.00 20.56
N ALA A 34 -15.90 12.17 19.81
CA ALA A 34 -15.33 10.99 19.19
C ALA A 34 -14.09 11.35 18.36
N THR A 35 -13.00 10.61 18.60
CA THR A 35 -11.77 10.75 17.83
C THR A 35 -11.96 10.20 16.41
N HIS A 36 -11.02 10.50 15.50
CA HIS A 36 -10.98 9.93 14.15
C HIS A 36 -11.00 8.39 14.18
N ASP A 37 -10.15 7.76 15.00
CA ASP A 37 -10.11 6.30 15.16
C ASP A 37 -11.45 5.75 15.67
N GLN A 38 -12.07 6.43 16.64
CA GLN A 38 -13.38 6.03 17.17
C GLN A 38 -14.49 6.15 16.11
N ALA A 39 -14.46 7.22 15.30
CA ALA A 39 -15.43 7.40 14.22
C ALA A 39 -15.30 6.28 13.18
N LEU A 40 -14.10 5.95 12.76
CA LEU A 40 -13.88 4.87 11.80
C LEU A 40 -14.08 3.48 12.38
N ALA A 41 -13.75 3.25 13.65
CA ALA A 41 -14.09 1.99 14.34
C ALA A 41 -15.61 1.77 14.46
N ALA A 42 -16.39 2.84 14.59
CA ALA A 42 -17.86 2.78 14.58
C ALA A 42 -18.42 2.61 13.15
N TYR A 43 -17.79 3.25 12.17
CA TYR A 43 -18.23 3.21 10.77
C TYR A 43 -17.96 1.83 10.14
N TRP A 44 -16.76 1.30 10.31
CA TRP A 44 -16.34 0.02 9.74
C TRP A 44 -16.85 -1.15 10.60
N THR A 45 -18.13 -1.44 10.48
CA THR A 45 -18.73 -2.65 11.05
C THR A 45 -18.21 -3.91 10.34
N ALA A 46 -18.35 -5.07 10.98
CA ALA A 46 -17.99 -6.35 10.36
C ALA A 46 -18.71 -6.56 9.01
N ASP A 47 -19.98 -6.18 8.92
CA ASP A 47 -20.77 -6.30 7.68
C ASP A 47 -20.26 -5.37 6.58
N ARG A 48 -19.91 -4.11 6.90
CA ARG A 48 -19.29 -3.19 5.92
C ARG A 48 -17.95 -3.69 5.44
N MET A 49 -17.14 -4.23 6.33
CA MET A 49 -15.84 -4.80 5.97
C MET A 49 -15.99 -6.01 5.06
N ARG A 50 -16.93 -6.91 5.34
CA ARG A 50 -17.22 -8.06 4.48
C ARG A 50 -17.80 -7.67 3.12
N ALA A 51 -18.56 -6.60 3.05
CA ALA A 51 -19.17 -6.10 1.81
C ALA A 51 -18.19 -5.27 0.94
N ALA A 52 -17.07 -4.84 1.49
CA ALA A 52 -16.09 -4.03 0.77
C ALA A 52 -15.39 -4.87 -0.31
N LYS A 53 -15.24 -4.28 -1.50
CA LYS A 53 -14.71 -4.95 -2.69
C LYS A 53 -13.38 -4.38 -3.13
N PRO A 54 -12.56 -5.12 -3.88
CA PRO A 54 -11.39 -4.56 -4.51
C PRO A 54 -11.74 -3.36 -5.40
N VAL A 55 -11.03 -2.24 -5.22
CA VAL A 55 -11.25 -1.04 -6.03
C VAL A 55 -10.93 -1.27 -7.50
N GLU A 56 -10.09 -2.22 -7.79
CA GLU A 56 -9.67 -2.63 -9.14
C GLU A 56 -10.79 -3.31 -9.94
N GLU A 57 -11.88 -3.72 -9.28
CA GLU A 57 -13.08 -4.20 -9.96
C GLU A 57 -13.86 -3.06 -10.64
N THR A 58 -13.64 -1.82 -10.24
CA THR A 58 -14.35 -0.66 -10.79
C THR A 58 -14.04 -0.45 -12.27
N LYS A 59 -15.05 0.01 -13.00
CA LYS A 59 -14.91 0.36 -14.43
C LYS A 59 -13.83 1.43 -14.62
N ALA A 60 -13.75 2.40 -13.72
CA ALA A 60 -12.78 3.49 -13.78
C ALA A 60 -11.34 2.97 -13.71
N PHE A 61 -11.04 2.07 -12.76
CA PHE A 61 -9.69 1.47 -12.65
C PHE A 61 -9.35 0.66 -13.91
N LYS A 62 -10.26 -0.21 -14.35
CA LYS A 62 -10.05 -1.06 -15.55
C LYS A 62 -9.79 -0.21 -16.81
N GLN A 63 -10.51 0.90 -16.97
CA GLN A 63 -10.29 1.83 -18.09
C GLN A 63 -8.94 2.53 -17.98
N ALA A 64 -8.56 3.03 -16.80
CA ALA A 64 -7.27 3.67 -16.58
C ALA A 64 -6.10 2.72 -16.85
N ALA A 65 -6.16 1.49 -16.34
CA ALA A 65 -5.13 0.46 -16.58
C ALA A 65 -5.01 0.11 -18.08
N LYS A 66 -6.14 -0.07 -18.75
CA LYS A 66 -6.17 -0.35 -20.20
C LYS A 66 -5.58 0.82 -21.03
N LYS A 67 -5.94 2.05 -20.67
CA LYS A 67 -5.40 3.25 -21.33
C LYS A 67 -3.88 3.34 -21.15
N TYR A 68 -3.40 3.17 -19.92
CA TYR A 68 -1.96 3.17 -19.62
C TYR A 68 -1.22 2.11 -20.43
N ALA A 69 -1.69 0.86 -20.45
CA ALA A 69 -1.06 -0.23 -21.20
C ALA A 69 -0.98 0.10 -22.71
N ALA A 70 -2.04 0.61 -23.29
CA ALA A 70 -2.07 1.00 -24.70
C ALA A 70 -1.11 2.16 -25.03
N GLU A 71 -0.98 3.13 -24.13
CA GLU A 71 -0.02 4.24 -24.27
C GLU A 71 1.43 3.75 -24.17
N GLN A 72 1.73 2.82 -23.25
CA GLN A 72 3.06 2.22 -23.17
C GLN A 72 3.40 1.42 -24.43
N GLU A 73 2.49 0.58 -24.90
CA GLU A 73 2.67 -0.19 -26.13
C GLU A 73 2.96 0.72 -27.33
N LYS A 74 2.21 1.84 -27.46
CA LYS A 74 2.44 2.84 -28.50
C LYS A 74 3.82 3.50 -28.43
N LYS A 75 4.28 3.83 -27.19
CA LYS A 75 5.62 4.39 -26.96
C LYS A 75 6.71 3.41 -27.38
N ILE A 76 6.57 2.14 -27.00
CA ILE A 76 7.51 1.06 -27.32
C ILE A 76 7.60 0.87 -28.85
N LYS A 77 6.45 0.76 -29.54
CA LYS A 77 6.39 0.66 -31.01
C LYS A 77 7.03 1.86 -31.72
N ALA A 78 6.96 3.04 -31.12
CA ALA A 78 7.61 4.25 -31.62
C ALA A 78 9.09 4.37 -31.26
N GLY A 79 9.70 3.34 -30.61
CA GLY A 79 11.09 3.34 -30.18
C GLY A 79 11.40 4.30 -29.03
N LYS A 80 10.35 4.81 -28.34
CA LYS A 80 10.52 5.69 -27.18
C LYS A 80 10.82 4.85 -25.95
N LYS A 81 11.98 5.10 -25.36
CA LYS A 81 12.41 4.43 -24.11
C LYS A 81 11.70 5.05 -22.91
N PRO A 82 11.02 4.26 -22.06
CA PRO A 82 10.60 4.76 -20.74
C PRO A 82 11.86 5.19 -19.96
N VAL A 83 11.80 6.34 -19.34
CA VAL A 83 12.88 6.87 -18.52
C VAL A 83 12.57 6.59 -17.07
N THR A 84 13.43 5.81 -16.40
CA THR A 84 13.45 5.70 -14.94
C THR A 84 14.33 6.83 -14.38
N ASN A 85 13.95 7.35 -13.22
CA ASN A 85 14.71 8.38 -12.51
C ASN A 85 15.72 7.72 -11.57
N ASP A 86 16.66 6.97 -12.16
CA ASP A 86 17.63 6.19 -11.41
C ASP A 86 18.66 7.10 -10.72
N GLY A 87 18.88 6.86 -9.44
CA GLY A 87 19.92 7.48 -8.63
C GLY A 87 20.80 6.43 -7.94
N PRO A 88 21.59 6.87 -6.95
CA PRO A 88 22.33 5.93 -6.12
C PRO A 88 21.37 5.08 -5.28
N VAL A 89 21.77 3.86 -4.95
CA VAL A 89 21.02 3.04 -4.00
C VAL A 89 20.90 3.77 -2.68
N ARG A 90 19.68 3.90 -2.19
CA ARG A 90 19.37 4.46 -0.88
C ARG A 90 18.53 3.48 -0.09
N SER A 91 18.76 3.43 1.22
CA SER A 91 18.01 2.55 2.11
C SER A 91 17.82 3.19 3.48
N VAL A 92 16.70 2.88 4.11
CA VAL A 92 16.45 3.12 5.52
C VAL A 92 16.12 1.79 6.16
N GLU A 93 16.78 1.49 7.27
CA GLU A 93 16.55 0.27 8.03
C GLU A 93 15.14 0.24 8.63
N GLY A 94 14.60 -0.95 8.77
CA GLY A 94 13.40 -1.18 9.55
C GLY A 94 13.60 -0.84 11.03
N THR A 95 12.51 -0.80 11.78
CA THR A 95 12.54 -0.61 13.23
C THR A 95 11.69 -1.68 13.89
N GLU A 96 12.20 -2.19 15.02
CA GLU A 96 11.47 -3.17 15.82
C GLU A 96 10.34 -2.51 16.62
N SER A 97 9.38 -3.32 17.04
CA SER A 97 8.30 -2.91 17.92
C SER A 97 8.82 -2.53 19.31
N SER A 98 8.28 -1.46 19.89
CA SER A 98 8.50 -1.14 21.31
C SER A 98 7.60 -1.97 22.26
N VAL A 99 6.62 -2.68 21.73
CA VAL A 99 5.61 -3.43 22.49
C VAL A 99 5.87 -4.94 22.42
N PHE A 100 6.13 -5.46 21.21
CA PHE A 100 6.39 -6.89 20.98
C PHE A 100 7.89 -7.15 21.03
N GLY A 101 8.51 -7.17 22.17
CA GLY A 101 9.97 -7.19 22.35
C GLY A 101 10.71 -8.26 21.52
N GLY A 102 11.88 -7.86 21.01
CA GLY A 102 12.96 -8.67 20.45
C GLY A 102 12.69 -9.40 19.13
N PRO A 103 13.75 -9.71 18.38
CA PRO A 103 13.59 -10.46 17.14
C PRO A 103 13.03 -11.84 17.46
N THR A 104 11.84 -12.13 16.97
CA THR A 104 11.35 -13.50 16.98
C THR A 104 12.15 -14.28 15.95
N THR A 105 12.79 -15.36 16.37
CA THR A 105 13.46 -16.31 15.46
C THR A 105 12.44 -17.12 14.63
N ALA A 106 11.16 -16.94 14.90
CA ALA A 106 10.09 -17.61 14.19
C ALA A 106 9.88 -16.94 12.82
N ALA A 107 10.12 -17.69 11.75
CA ALA A 107 9.70 -17.32 10.41
C ALA A 107 8.19 -17.10 10.37
N TYR A 108 7.73 -16.29 9.38
CA TYR A 108 6.30 -16.12 9.12
C TYR A 108 5.60 -17.48 9.12
N ASN A 109 4.61 -17.61 9.97
CA ASN A 109 3.76 -18.79 10.06
C ASN A 109 2.35 -18.39 9.64
N PRO A 110 1.85 -18.88 8.51
CA PRO A 110 0.50 -18.56 8.05
C PRO A 110 -0.60 -19.02 9.02
N ASN A 111 -0.29 -19.96 9.92
CA ASN A 111 -1.23 -20.45 10.93
C ASN A 111 -1.23 -19.61 12.24
N LEU A 112 -0.29 -18.68 12.38
CA LEU A 112 -0.19 -17.76 13.54
C LEU A 112 0.23 -16.37 13.08
N PRO A 113 -0.49 -15.76 12.10
CA PRO A 113 -0.04 -14.57 11.40
C PRO A 113 0.10 -13.35 12.31
N TYR A 114 -0.73 -13.20 13.33
CA TYR A 114 -0.75 -11.99 14.16
C TYR A 114 0.43 -11.86 15.15
N TYR A 115 1.26 -12.88 15.30
CA TYR A 115 2.43 -12.85 16.22
C TYR A 115 3.75 -12.43 15.56
N SER A 116 3.83 -12.44 14.23
CA SER A 116 5.08 -12.15 13.54
C SER A 116 5.15 -10.69 13.08
N PRO A 117 6.37 -10.12 12.98
CA PRO A 117 6.57 -8.80 12.36
C PRO A 117 5.96 -8.72 10.96
N THR A 118 6.04 -9.78 10.17
CA THR A 118 5.38 -9.85 8.86
C THR A 118 3.88 -9.61 8.97
N ALA A 119 3.21 -10.26 9.91
CA ALA A 119 1.77 -10.15 10.05
C ALA A 119 1.34 -8.75 10.53
N TYR A 120 1.94 -8.23 11.60
CA TYR A 120 1.48 -6.97 12.16
C TYR A 120 2.06 -5.73 11.47
N THR A 121 3.11 -5.84 10.65
CA THR A 121 3.53 -4.73 9.78
C THR A 121 2.75 -4.69 8.47
N ASN A 122 2.11 -5.79 8.06
CA ASN A 122 1.13 -5.83 7.00
C ASN A 122 -0.27 -5.58 7.54
N GLY A 123 -1.15 -5.05 6.71
CA GLY A 123 -2.54 -4.87 7.09
C GLY A 123 -3.48 -4.73 5.91
N LYS A 124 -4.74 -5.01 6.18
CA LYS A 124 -5.82 -4.77 5.22
C LYS A 124 -6.26 -3.33 5.30
N VAL A 125 -6.48 -2.73 4.14
CA VAL A 125 -6.89 -1.33 3.98
C VAL A 125 -8.35 -1.28 3.59
N PHE A 126 -9.11 -0.40 4.24
CA PHE A 126 -10.52 -0.13 3.93
C PHE A 126 -10.70 1.36 3.68
N PHE A 127 -11.49 1.70 2.67
CA PHE A 127 -11.83 3.09 2.36
C PHE A 127 -13.15 3.18 1.59
N THR A 128 -13.67 4.38 1.46
CA THR A 128 -14.88 4.65 0.68
C THR A 128 -14.60 5.63 -0.45
N ARG A 129 -15.33 5.46 -1.54
CA ARG A 129 -15.38 6.39 -2.65
C ARG A 129 -16.77 6.36 -3.30
N GLY A 130 -17.39 7.53 -3.49
CA GLY A 130 -18.71 7.61 -4.11
C GLY A 130 -19.79 6.77 -3.42
N GLY A 131 -19.73 6.65 -2.09
CA GLY A 131 -20.67 5.86 -1.31
C GLY A 131 -20.43 4.35 -1.29
N SER A 132 -19.45 3.85 -2.01
CA SER A 132 -19.08 2.42 -2.03
C SER A 132 -17.85 2.15 -1.16
N SER A 133 -17.79 0.94 -0.58
CA SER A 133 -16.70 0.48 0.28
C SER A 133 -15.72 -0.39 -0.48
N PHE A 134 -14.42 -0.13 -0.28
CA PHE A 134 -13.34 -0.79 -1.01
C PHE A 134 -12.25 -1.31 -0.08
N VAL A 135 -11.47 -2.27 -0.58
CA VAL A 135 -10.31 -2.86 0.08
C VAL A 135 -9.04 -2.72 -0.76
N CYS A 136 -7.95 -2.61 -0.07
CA CYS A 136 -6.57 -2.72 -0.53
C CYS A 136 -5.73 -3.39 0.57
N SER A 137 -4.43 -3.38 0.40
CA SER A 137 -3.43 -3.83 1.36
C SER A 137 -2.39 -2.73 1.59
N GLY A 138 -1.63 -2.82 2.65
CA GLY A 138 -0.56 -1.88 2.95
C GLY A 138 0.44 -2.44 3.95
N SER A 139 1.50 -1.68 4.20
CA SER A 139 2.53 -2.05 5.17
C SER A 139 3.07 -0.85 5.92
N ILE A 140 3.43 -1.07 7.20
CA ILE A 140 4.07 -0.06 8.03
C ILE A 140 5.54 0.03 7.64
N ILE A 141 6.00 1.24 7.31
CA ILE A 141 7.38 1.52 6.93
C ILE A 141 8.01 2.48 7.93
N ASN A 142 9.24 2.19 8.29
CA ASN A 142 10.00 3.01 9.22
C ASN A 142 10.30 4.38 8.63
N THR A 143 9.92 5.42 9.36
CA THR A 143 10.21 6.82 9.07
C THR A 143 10.52 7.55 10.38
N GLU A 144 11.03 8.76 10.31
CA GLU A 144 11.26 9.59 11.52
C GLU A 144 9.94 9.91 12.24
N GLY A 145 8.87 10.17 11.49
CA GLY A 145 7.53 10.42 12.04
C GLY A 145 6.86 9.21 12.67
N LYS A 146 7.32 7.99 12.35
CA LYS A 146 6.79 6.72 12.88
C LYS A 146 5.30 6.45 12.59
N ASN A 147 4.74 7.13 11.60
CA ASN A 147 3.31 7.07 11.29
C ASN A 147 3.00 6.63 9.84
N SER A 148 3.98 6.10 9.09
CA SER A 148 3.81 5.83 7.66
C SER A 148 3.29 4.42 7.39
N VAL A 149 2.21 4.33 6.63
CA VAL A 149 1.73 3.11 5.96
C VAL A 149 1.83 3.33 4.45
N TRP A 150 2.59 2.45 3.78
CA TRP A 150 2.76 2.50 2.33
C TRP A 150 1.78 1.56 1.63
N THR A 151 1.30 1.99 0.48
CA THR A 151 0.29 1.30 -0.32
C THR A 151 0.44 1.71 -1.79
N ALA A 152 -0.49 1.32 -2.65
CA ALA A 152 -0.55 1.81 -4.02
C ALA A 152 -1.21 3.20 -4.11
N GLY A 153 -0.88 3.96 -5.13
CA GLY A 153 -1.50 5.28 -5.37
C GLY A 153 -3.01 5.18 -5.55
N HIS A 154 -3.48 4.17 -6.29
CA HIS A 154 -4.92 3.94 -6.49
C HIS A 154 -5.66 3.50 -5.22
N CYS A 155 -4.94 3.15 -4.17
CA CYS A 155 -5.50 2.87 -2.84
C CYS A 155 -5.67 4.13 -1.97
N VAL A 156 -5.15 5.29 -2.38
CA VAL A 156 -5.31 6.57 -1.67
C VAL A 156 -6.05 7.63 -2.50
N HIS A 157 -5.94 7.56 -3.83
CA HIS A 157 -6.54 8.53 -4.77
C HIS A 157 -6.98 7.83 -6.06
N GLY A 158 -8.13 8.21 -6.59
CA GLY A 158 -8.70 7.56 -7.77
C GLY A 158 -7.99 7.83 -9.11
N GLY A 159 -6.90 8.60 -9.12
CA GLY A 159 -6.16 8.98 -10.34
C GLY A 159 -6.75 10.19 -11.05
N GLN A 160 -6.43 10.33 -12.34
CA GLN A 160 -6.83 11.48 -13.18
C GLN A 160 -8.33 11.78 -13.10
N GLY A 161 -8.66 13.04 -12.76
CA GLY A 161 -10.04 13.50 -12.68
C GLY A 161 -10.84 12.97 -11.48
N SER A 162 -10.19 12.31 -10.55
CA SER A 162 -10.80 11.73 -9.35
C SER A 162 -10.39 12.49 -8.08
N VAL A 163 -10.66 11.90 -6.93
CA VAL A 163 -10.48 12.49 -5.61
C VAL A 163 -9.74 11.55 -4.66
N TRP A 164 -9.31 12.08 -3.52
CA TRP A 164 -8.79 11.31 -2.40
C TRP A 164 -9.90 10.44 -1.81
N HIS A 165 -9.54 9.20 -1.43
CA HIS A 165 -10.48 8.28 -0.81
C HIS A 165 -10.82 8.71 0.61
N SER A 166 -12.04 8.42 1.05
CA SER A 166 -12.55 8.77 2.37
C SER A 166 -12.53 7.58 3.33
N ASN A 167 -12.61 7.86 4.63
CA ASN A 167 -12.71 6.85 5.69
C ASN A 167 -11.57 5.83 5.68
N TRP A 168 -10.38 6.26 5.28
CA TRP A 168 -9.22 5.41 5.09
C TRP A 168 -8.74 4.82 6.41
N THR A 169 -8.71 3.51 6.47
CA THR A 169 -8.43 2.74 7.68
C THR A 169 -7.48 1.59 7.37
N PHE A 170 -6.49 1.40 8.23
CA PHE A 170 -5.54 0.30 8.19
C PHE A 170 -5.82 -0.65 9.37
N VAL A 171 -5.88 -1.94 9.09
CA VAL A 171 -6.11 -3.00 10.10
C VAL A 171 -4.90 -3.93 10.12
N PRO A 172 -3.94 -3.70 11.03
CA PRO A 172 -2.77 -4.55 11.16
C PRO A 172 -3.15 -6.00 11.47
N ALA A 173 -2.43 -6.95 10.88
CA ALA A 173 -2.63 -8.39 11.08
C ALA A 173 -4.11 -8.82 10.93
N PHE A 174 -4.85 -8.22 10.00
CA PHE A 174 -6.23 -8.62 9.72
C PHE A 174 -6.26 -10.13 9.42
N ASP A 175 -7.21 -10.83 10.05
CA ASP A 175 -7.36 -12.27 9.89
C ASP A 175 -8.83 -12.66 10.17
N ASP A 176 -9.54 -13.03 9.14
CA ASP A 176 -10.99 -13.34 9.21
C ASP A 176 -11.26 -14.71 9.85
N ASP A 177 -10.23 -15.54 10.02
CA ASP A 177 -10.33 -16.82 10.74
C ASP A 177 -10.35 -16.65 12.26
N LEU A 178 -9.97 -15.44 12.75
CA LEU A 178 -10.01 -15.13 14.17
C LEU A 178 -11.44 -14.76 14.63
N ALA A 179 -11.76 -15.07 15.88
CA ALA A 179 -12.99 -14.59 16.51
C ALA A 179 -13.09 -13.05 16.49
N ASN A 180 -11.96 -12.35 16.56
CA ASN A 180 -11.82 -10.93 16.30
C ASN A 180 -10.90 -10.71 15.11
N PRO A 181 -11.42 -10.43 13.91
CA PRO A 181 -10.60 -10.21 12.70
C PRO A 181 -9.64 -9.01 12.77
N ARG A 182 -9.81 -8.17 13.77
CA ARG A 182 -8.99 -6.98 14.02
C ARG A 182 -8.24 -7.09 15.35
N PRO A 183 -7.25 -7.99 15.45
CA PRO A 183 -6.62 -8.30 16.75
C PRO A 183 -5.96 -7.07 17.40
N TYR A 184 -5.51 -6.12 16.60
CA TYR A 184 -4.90 -4.86 17.05
C TYR A 184 -5.74 -3.62 16.74
N GLY A 185 -7.04 -3.81 16.44
CA GLY A 185 -7.97 -2.73 16.15
C GLY A 185 -7.79 -2.06 14.80
N THR A 186 -8.40 -0.91 14.67
CA THR A 186 -8.37 -0.07 13.45
C THR A 186 -7.53 1.18 13.68
N TRP A 187 -6.74 1.54 12.68
CA TRP A 187 -5.91 2.74 12.68
C TRP A 187 -6.36 3.67 11.56
N SER A 188 -6.61 4.94 11.87
CA SER A 188 -7.11 5.92 10.92
C SER A 188 -6.00 6.74 10.29
N ALA A 189 -6.17 7.11 9.01
CA ALA A 189 -5.27 8.02 8.35
C ALA A 189 -5.53 9.48 8.76
N ARG A 190 -4.46 10.25 8.92
CA ARG A 190 -4.47 11.70 9.11
C ARG A 190 -4.25 12.43 7.79
N PHE A 191 -3.27 11.98 6.99
CA PHE A 191 -2.99 12.46 5.66
C PHE A 191 -2.90 11.30 4.68
N LEU A 192 -3.25 11.57 3.43
CA LEU A 192 -2.98 10.70 2.29
C LEU A 192 -2.05 11.42 1.32
N SER A 193 -1.08 10.71 0.77
CA SER A 193 -0.07 11.26 -0.13
C SER A 193 0.18 10.34 -1.32
N SER A 194 0.53 10.91 -2.46
CA SER A 194 0.92 10.17 -3.65
C SER A 194 1.79 11.03 -4.57
N ARG A 195 2.29 10.44 -5.64
CA ARG A 195 2.95 11.18 -6.73
C ARG A 195 1.90 11.95 -7.55
N THR A 196 2.25 13.15 -7.97
CA THR A 196 1.36 13.97 -8.83
C THR A 196 1.11 13.30 -10.18
N ALA A 197 2.07 12.53 -10.70
CA ALA A 197 1.87 11.76 -11.92
C ALA A 197 0.77 10.69 -11.76
N TRP A 198 0.60 10.13 -10.56
CA TRP A 198 -0.56 9.28 -10.29
C TRP A 198 -1.86 10.11 -10.21
N THR A 199 -1.92 11.11 -9.35
CA THR A 199 -3.17 11.86 -9.10
C THR A 199 -3.66 12.61 -10.33
N ASN A 200 -2.76 13.16 -11.15
CA ASN A 200 -3.11 14.00 -12.29
C ASN A 200 -3.21 13.23 -13.62
N SER A 201 -2.52 12.11 -13.76
CA SER A 201 -2.38 11.42 -15.05
C SER A 201 -2.68 9.93 -15.01
N SER A 202 -2.95 9.35 -13.85
CA SER A 202 -3.08 7.89 -13.64
C SER A 202 -1.87 7.12 -14.21
N ASP A 203 -0.67 7.63 -13.97
CA ASP A 203 0.57 7.00 -14.40
C ASP A 203 0.89 5.82 -13.48
N PHE A 204 0.69 4.60 -13.96
CA PHE A 204 0.93 3.37 -13.18
C PHE A 204 2.39 3.12 -12.85
N SER A 205 3.34 3.79 -13.52
CA SER A 205 4.74 3.77 -13.10
C SER A 205 4.98 4.55 -11.79
N GLN A 206 4.00 5.35 -11.38
CA GLN A 206 3.99 6.18 -10.17
C GLN A 206 2.82 5.83 -9.24
N ASP A 207 2.27 4.62 -9.37
CA ASP A 207 1.15 4.11 -8.56
C ASP A 207 1.61 3.75 -7.14
N ILE A 208 2.06 4.75 -6.40
CA ILE A 208 2.58 4.64 -5.04
C ILE A 208 1.82 5.60 -4.14
N GLY A 209 1.41 5.13 -2.97
CA GLY A 209 0.67 5.92 -2.00
C GLY A 209 1.22 5.76 -0.58
N VAL A 210 1.00 6.78 0.23
CA VAL A 210 1.33 6.79 1.65
C VAL A 210 0.15 7.31 2.45
N ALA A 211 -0.23 6.60 3.49
CA ALA A 211 -1.10 7.10 4.54
C ALA A 211 -0.27 7.45 5.77
N THR A 212 -0.34 8.70 6.21
CA THR A 212 0.18 9.12 7.51
C THR A 212 -0.89 8.89 8.55
N MET A 213 -0.61 8.05 9.53
CA MET A 213 -1.60 7.60 10.50
C MET A 213 -1.75 8.57 11.68
N ASN A 214 -2.93 8.62 12.26
CA ASN A 214 -3.13 9.21 13.56
C ASN A 214 -2.45 8.36 14.65
N THR A 215 -2.03 9.00 15.73
CA THR A 215 -1.69 8.26 16.95
C THR A 215 -2.94 7.59 17.52
N ARG A 216 -2.77 6.39 18.05
CA ARG A 216 -3.85 5.64 18.68
C ARG A 216 -3.45 5.25 20.10
N ASN A 217 -4.27 5.66 21.09
CA ASN A 217 -3.97 5.43 22.50
C ASN A 217 -2.56 5.89 22.91
N GLY A 218 -2.10 7.02 22.35
CA GLY A 218 -0.77 7.59 22.61
C GLY A 218 0.37 6.96 21.80
N TRP A 219 0.11 5.92 21.00
CA TRP A 219 1.12 5.26 20.20
C TRP A 219 1.14 5.74 18.75
N ARG A 220 2.34 6.01 18.23
CA ARG A 220 2.59 6.06 16.78
C ARG A 220 2.68 4.63 16.25
N ILE A 221 2.18 4.39 15.04
CA ILE A 221 1.99 3.03 14.53
C ILE A 221 3.30 2.22 14.45
N ALA A 222 4.38 2.82 14.00
CA ALA A 222 5.67 2.13 13.90
C ALA A 222 6.40 1.99 15.25
N ASP A 223 6.10 2.82 16.24
CA ASP A 223 6.58 2.56 17.61
C ASP A 223 5.88 1.33 18.21
N TYR A 224 4.59 1.18 17.92
CA TYR A 224 3.80 0.07 18.44
C TYR A 224 4.18 -1.27 17.77
N PHE A 225 4.20 -1.31 16.43
CA PHE A 225 4.40 -2.55 15.66
C PHE A 225 5.82 -2.73 15.13
N GLY A 226 6.64 -1.70 15.12
CA GLY A 226 7.80 -1.63 14.23
C GLY A 226 7.40 -1.25 12.81
N GLY A 227 8.35 -1.20 11.92
CA GLY A 227 8.14 -0.92 10.51
C GLY A 227 9.24 -1.58 9.67
N GLN A 228 8.88 -2.01 8.48
CA GLN A 228 9.84 -2.49 7.49
C GLN A 228 10.75 -1.35 7.04
N GLY A 229 11.95 -1.66 6.57
CA GLY A 229 12.81 -0.70 5.90
C GLY A 229 12.26 -0.31 4.53
N ILE A 230 12.94 0.60 3.86
CA ILE A 230 12.69 0.96 2.45
C ILE A 230 14.01 1.06 1.70
N THR A 231 14.01 0.64 0.46
CA THR A 231 15.17 0.77 -0.43
C THR A 231 14.73 1.12 -1.84
N VAL A 232 15.55 1.90 -2.54
CA VAL A 232 15.29 2.36 -3.91
C VAL A 232 16.53 2.21 -4.77
N ASN A 233 16.35 2.27 -6.09
CA ASN A 233 17.41 2.16 -7.08
C ASN A 233 18.16 0.83 -7.04
N ARG A 234 17.49 -0.24 -6.63
CA ARG A 234 18.02 -1.60 -6.72
C ARG A 234 17.98 -2.09 -8.17
N GLY A 235 18.67 -3.17 -8.46
CA GLY A 235 18.56 -3.82 -9.76
C GLY A 235 17.13 -4.22 -10.09
N LYS A 236 16.84 -4.37 -11.38
CA LYS A 236 15.49 -4.75 -11.86
C LYS A 236 15.25 -6.26 -11.85
N ASN A 237 16.30 -7.04 -11.58
CA ASN A 237 16.25 -8.49 -11.44
C ASN A 237 16.70 -8.85 -10.02
N VAL A 238 15.83 -8.69 -9.05
CA VAL A 238 16.09 -8.96 -7.64
C VAL A 238 15.04 -9.94 -7.09
N TYR A 239 15.39 -10.65 -6.04
CA TYR A 239 14.46 -11.58 -5.38
C TYR A 239 13.61 -10.83 -4.35
N GLU A 240 12.28 -10.95 -4.48
CA GLU A 240 11.31 -10.23 -3.66
C GLU A 240 10.29 -11.18 -3.04
N TYR A 241 9.75 -10.75 -1.92
CA TYR A 241 8.61 -11.37 -1.24
C TYR A 241 7.45 -10.38 -1.26
N ALA A 242 6.40 -10.71 -1.98
CA ALA A 242 5.19 -9.89 -2.10
C ALA A 242 4.11 -10.38 -1.14
N PHE A 243 3.46 -9.45 -0.44
CA PHE A 243 2.38 -9.73 0.51
C PHE A 243 1.11 -8.96 0.15
N GLY A 244 -0.04 -9.45 0.61
CA GLY A 244 -1.31 -8.73 0.45
C GLY A 244 -2.50 -9.58 0.87
N TYR A 245 -3.68 -8.96 0.77
CA TYR A 245 -4.99 -9.56 1.06
C TYR A 245 -5.81 -9.71 -0.22
N PRO A 246 -5.53 -10.72 -1.06
CA PRO A 246 -6.30 -10.94 -2.28
C PRO A 246 -7.75 -11.29 -1.94
N ALA A 247 -8.70 -10.66 -2.63
CA ALA A 247 -10.13 -10.72 -2.32
C ALA A 247 -11.00 -11.08 -3.55
N GLU A 248 -10.41 -11.67 -4.58
CA GLU A 248 -11.10 -12.20 -5.75
C GLU A 248 -10.82 -13.72 -5.83
N THR A 249 -11.80 -14.50 -6.22
CA THR A 249 -11.67 -15.95 -6.34
C THR A 249 -10.33 -16.38 -6.97
N PRO A 250 -9.60 -17.35 -6.38
CA PRO A 250 -10.02 -18.28 -5.30
C PRO A 250 -9.88 -17.74 -3.87
N PHE A 251 -9.45 -16.49 -3.69
CA PHE A 251 -9.27 -15.85 -2.40
C PHE A 251 -10.53 -15.07 -2.00
N ASP A 252 -10.69 -14.82 -0.70
CA ASP A 252 -11.83 -14.11 -0.13
C ASP A 252 -11.44 -12.81 0.60
N GLY A 253 -10.14 -12.49 0.65
CA GLY A 253 -9.62 -11.31 1.33
C GLY A 253 -9.46 -11.46 2.84
N GLY A 254 -9.71 -12.65 3.37
CA GLY A 254 -9.68 -12.91 4.82
C GLY A 254 -8.27 -13.02 5.40
N ASN A 255 -7.30 -13.40 4.60
CA ASN A 255 -5.97 -13.77 5.07
C ASN A 255 -4.83 -13.07 4.32
N LEU A 256 -3.74 -12.82 5.04
CA LEU A 256 -2.49 -12.38 4.44
C LEU A 256 -1.89 -13.50 3.60
N MET A 257 -1.64 -13.22 2.33
CA MET A 257 -1.02 -14.14 1.39
C MET A 257 0.36 -13.65 0.98
N ARG A 258 1.19 -14.56 0.46
CA ARG A 258 2.55 -14.29 0.02
C ARG A 258 2.84 -14.92 -1.34
N CYS A 259 3.48 -14.14 -2.20
CA CYS A 259 4.22 -14.64 -3.36
C CYS A 259 5.71 -14.35 -3.18
N GLN A 260 6.57 -15.05 -3.91
CA GLN A 260 7.99 -14.78 -3.90
C GLN A 260 8.65 -15.21 -5.21
N GLY A 261 9.67 -14.48 -5.63
CA GLY A 261 10.40 -14.81 -6.84
C GLY A 261 11.31 -13.66 -7.29
N SER A 262 12.02 -13.89 -8.39
CA SER A 262 12.84 -12.87 -9.03
C SER A 262 11.96 -11.91 -9.84
N THR A 263 12.23 -10.62 -9.70
CA THR A 263 11.60 -9.59 -10.52
C THR A 263 12.26 -9.55 -11.92
N SER A 264 11.52 -8.99 -12.85
CA SER A 264 12.05 -8.57 -14.16
C SER A 264 11.27 -7.36 -14.67
N PRO A 265 11.80 -6.59 -15.63
CA PRO A 265 11.03 -5.53 -16.29
C PRO A 265 9.75 -6.07 -16.92
N GLU A 266 8.65 -5.32 -16.85
CA GLU A 266 7.35 -5.72 -17.43
C GLU A 266 7.47 -6.05 -18.92
N TRP A 267 8.24 -5.27 -19.65
CA TRP A 267 8.46 -5.41 -21.08
C TRP A 267 9.85 -6.02 -21.37
N ASP A 268 9.91 -7.35 -21.35
CA ASP A 268 11.17 -8.12 -21.50
C ASP A 268 11.71 -8.24 -22.92
N TYR A 269 11.01 -7.77 -23.92
CA TYR A 269 11.46 -7.89 -25.30
C TYR A 269 12.65 -6.96 -25.62
N TRP A 270 13.85 -7.36 -25.30
CA TRP A 270 15.13 -6.74 -25.68
C TRP A 270 15.60 -5.55 -24.82
N PHE A 271 14.84 -5.06 -23.83
CA PHE A 271 15.19 -3.81 -23.15
C PHE A 271 14.85 -3.82 -21.66
N SER A 272 15.88 -3.78 -20.81
CA SER A 272 15.80 -3.71 -19.35
C SER A 272 15.38 -2.34 -18.79
N TRP A 273 14.46 -1.64 -19.43
CA TRP A 273 14.14 -0.22 -19.16
C TRP A 273 12.70 0.09 -18.79
N SER A 274 11.89 -0.91 -18.51
CA SER A 274 10.54 -0.66 -18.03
C SER A 274 10.54 0.08 -16.70
N GLN A 275 9.62 1.06 -16.55
CA GLN A 275 9.35 1.75 -15.28
C GLN A 275 8.54 0.91 -14.32
N THR A 276 8.13 -0.27 -14.71
CA THR A 276 7.38 -1.24 -13.92
C THR A 276 8.08 -2.60 -13.97
N LEU A 277 8.00 -3.29 -12.84
CA LEU A 277 8.55 -4.64 -12.66
C LEU A 277 7.41 -5.65 -12.52
N LYS A 278 7.69 -6.88 -12.90
CA LYS A 278 6.81 -8.03 -12.73
C LYS A 278 7.41 -9.10 -11.84
N ILE A 279 6.55 -9.82 -11.16
CA ILE A 279 6.87 -11.01 -10.37
C ILE A 279 5.79 -12.08 -10.63
N GLY A 280 6.20 -13.35 -10.67
CA GLY A 280 5.25 -14.46 -10.68
C GLY A 280 4.45 -14.48 -9.37
N CYS A 281 3.13 -14.29 -9.46
CA CYS A 281 2.28 -14.17 -8.28
C CYS A 281 0.81 -14.35 -8.65
N ASP A 282 0.12 -15.25 -7.96
CA ASP A 282 -1.29 -15.56 -8.18
C ASP A 282 -2.25 -14.76 -7.28
N MET A 283 -1.75 -13.85 -6.49
CA MET A 283 -2.62 -12.95 -5.72
C MET A 283 -3.53 -12.15 -6.65
N THR A 284 -4.79 -12.09 -6.28
CA THR A 284 -5.83 -11.40 -7.04
C THR A 284 -6.06 -9.97 -6.54
N ARG A 285 -7.07 -9.29 -7.11
CA ARG A 285 -7.48 -7.95 -6.70
C ARG A 285 -7.78 -7.90 -5.21
N GLY A 286 -7.53 -6.76 -4.58
CA GLY A 286 -7.56 -6.57 -3.13
C GLY A 286 -6.17 -6.63 -2.49
N SER A 287 -5.21 -7.34 -3.09
CA SER A 287 -3.81 -7.35 -2.65
C SER A 287 -3.05 -6.05 -2.97
N SER A 288 -3.64 -5.16 -3.75
CA SER A 288 -3.08 -3.88 -4.16
C SER A 288 -2.53 -3.07 -2.97
N GLY A 289 -1.33 -2.52 -3.14
CA GLY A 289 -0.63 -1.77 -2.11
C GLY A 289 0.14 -2.63 -1.12
N GLY A 290 -0.04 -3.94 -1.13
CA GLY A 290 0.80 -4.85 -0.35
C GLY A 290 2.27 -4.75 -0.76
N PRO A 291 3.21 -4.89 0.18
CA PRO A 291 4.63 -4.63 -0.06
C PRO A 291 5.30 -5.73 -0.86
N TRP A 292 6.30 -5.34 -1.66
CA TRP A 292 7.37 -6.21 -2.11
C TRP A 292 8.59 -5.96 -1.22
N LEU A 293 9.06 -6.99 -0.52
CA LEU A 293 10.17 -6.87 0.43
C LEU A 293 11.44 -7.48 -0.15
N TYR A 294 12.43 -6.62 -0.35
CA TYR A 294 13.80 -6.98 -0.70
C TYR A 294 14.58 -7.40 0.55
N ASN A 295 15.49 -8.37 0.38
CA ASN A 295 16.34 -8.90 1.47
C ASN A 295 15.53 -9.28 2.74
N TYR A 296 14.40 -9.92 2.52
CA TYR A 296 13.50 -10.33 3.59
C TYR A 296 14.00 -11.61 4.28
N ASN A 297 14.09 -11.58 5.60
CA ASN A 297 14.66 -12.65 6.43
C ASN A 297 13.62 -13.54 7.13
N GLY A 298 12.35 -13.42 6.78
CA GLY A 298 11.23 -14.10 7.44
C GLY A 298 10.43 -13.19 8.39
N ASN A 299 10.97 -12.05 8.78
CA ASN A 299 10.32 -11.05 9.62
C ASN A 299 10.48 -9.62 9.10
N TRP A 300 11.68 -9.26 8.70
CA TRP A 300 12.07 -7.91 8.30
C TRP A 300 12.72 -7.91 6.92
N GLY A 301 12.49 -6.84 6.18
CA GLY A 301 13.07 -6.57 4.88
C GLY A 301 12.94 -5.10 4.53
N TYR A 302 13.12 -4.78 3.25
CA TYR A 302 13.05 -3.42 2.74
C TYR A 302 11.96 -3.33 1.69
N LEU A 303 11.03 -2.42 1.85
CA LEU A 303 10.06 -2.08 0.82
C LEU A 303 10.79 -1.66 -0.46
N ASN A 304 10.56 -2.35 -1.55
CA ASN A 304 11.16 -2.07 -2.86
C ASN A 304 10.13 -2.11 -4.01
N GLY A 305 8.88 -2.29 -3.70
CA GLY A 305 7.75 -2.29 -4.62
C GLY A 305 6.44 -2.46 -3.89
N VAL A 306 5.34 -2.30 -4.63
CA VAL A 306 3.98 -2.55 -4.14
C VAL A 306 3.16 -3.25 -5.20
N ASN A 307 2.23 -4.09 -4.78
CA ASN A 307 1.24 -4.66 -5.69
C ASN A 307 0.43 -3.52 -6.34
N SER A 308 0.53 -3.36 -7.64
CA SER A 308 -0.16 -2.30 -8.39
C SER A 308 -1.27 -2.85 -9.27
N ARG A 309 -0.93 -3.73 -10.19
CA ARG A 309 -1.89 -4.30 -11.14
C ARG A 309 -1.49 -5.71 -11.57
N ILE A 310 -2.43 -6.43 -12.13
CA ILE A 310 -2.23 -7.79 -12.63
C ILE A 310 -2.11 -7.73 -14.16
N ASP A 311 -1.07 -8.32 -14.72
CA ASP A 311 -0.97 -8.56 -16.14
C ASP A 311 -1.76 -9.84 -16.50
N ARG A 312 -2.84 -9.65 -17.27
CA ARG A 312 -3.68 -10.74 -17.77
C ARG A 312 -3.41 -11.09 -19.23
N ILE A 313 -2.51 -10.39 -19.91
CA ILE A 313 -2.15 -10.65 -21.31
C ILE A 313 -1.18 -11.81 -21.40
N SER A 314 -0.20 -11.85 -20.50
CA SER A 314 0.80 -12.92 -20.42
C SER A 314 0.46 -14.03 -19.42
N GLY A 315 -0.71 -13.98 -18.79
CA GLY A 315 -1.22 -15.00 -17.87
C GLY A 315 -1.76 -14.42 -16.56
N PRO A 316 -2.60 -15.18 -15.83
CA PRO A 316 -3.25 -14.73 -14.59
C PRO A 316 -2.31 -14.70 -13.38
N THR A 317 -1.03 -15.05 -13.54
CA THR A 317 -0.07 -15.27 -12.44
C THR A 317 1.05 -14.25 -12.37
N ILE A 318 0.84 -13.05 -12.92
CA ILE A 318 1.84 -11.96 -12.90
C ILE A 318 1.28 -10.76 -12.18
N MET A 319 2.02 -10.31 -11.14
CA MET A 319 1.79 -9.04 -10.44
C MET A 319 2.81 -8.02 -10.90
N LEU A 320 2.36 -6.78 -11.06
CA LEU A 320 3.16 -5.64 -11.48
C LEU A 320 3.31 -4.62 -10.34
N SER A 321 4.49 -4.00 -10.28
CA SER A 321 4.82 -2.92 -9.35
C SER A 321 5.49 -1.77 -10.09
N PRO A 322 5.30 -0.51 -9.67
CA PRO A 322 6.25 0.54 -10.02
C PRO A 322 7.67 0.14 -9.65
N TYR A 323 8.63 0.48 -10.49
CA TYR A 323 10.04 0.39 -10.10
C TYR A 323 10.35 1.51 -9.10
N PHE A 324 10.90 1.14 -7.95
CA PHE A 324 11.26 2.11 -6.91
C PHE A 324 12.61 2.74 -7.22
N ASP A 325 12.56 3.92 -7.81
CA ASP A 325 13.68 4.80 -8.15
C ASP A 325 13.68 6.06 -7.27
N ASP A 326 14.34 7.12 -7.71
CA ASP A 326 14.39 8.41 -6.99
C ASP A 326 12.99 9.05 -6.85
N ASP A 327 12.02 8.71 -7.68
CA ASP A 327 10.64 9.19 -7.53
C ASP A 327 9.98 8.61 -6.28
N ALA A 328 10.18 7.32 -6.00
CA ALA A 328 9.74 6.71 -4.76
C ALA A 328 10.47 7.30 -3.54
N TRP A 329 11.77 7.58 -3.68
CA TRP A 329 12.55 8.24 -2.64
C TRP A 329 12.06 9.65 -2.36
N SER A 330 11.66 10.39 -3.40
CA SER A 330 11.06 11.72 -3.26
C SER A 330 9.76 11.67 -2.45
N LEU A 331 8.88 10.69 -2.71
CA LEU A 331 7.68 10.50 -1.90
C LEU A 331 8.02 10.14 -0.45
N TYR A 332 9.04 9.31 -0.23
CA TYR A 332 9.53 9.02 1.12
C TYR A 332 9.97 10.30 1.84
N ASN A 333 10.78 11.14 1.19
CA ASN A 333 11.23 12.42 1.78
C ASN A 333 10.07 13.38 2.04
N HIS A 334 9.06 13.40 1.18
CA HIS A 334 7.87 14.24 1.33
C HIS A 334 7.04 13.88 2.57
N THR A 335 7.06 12.62 3.00
CA THR A 335 6.18 12.11 4.06
C THR A 335 6.89 11.69 5.34
N ARG A 336 8.22 11.56 5.33
CA ARG A 336 8.98 10.88 6.40
C ARG A 336 8.90 11.50 7.79
N TYR A 337 8.65 12.79 7.89
CA TYR A 337 8.58 13.53 9.16
C TYR A 337 7.13 13.75 9.68
N ASN A 338 6.13 13.28 8.96
CA ASN A 338 4.71 13.45 9.33
C ASN A 338 4.27 12.54 10.47
#